data_4defc190926537ef9c8434afbd71cea9
#
_entry.id   4defc190926537ef9c8434afbd71cea9
#
_cell.length_a   1.000
_cell.length_b   1.000
_cell.length_c   1.000
_cell.angle_alpha   90.00
_cell.angle_beta   90.00
_cell.angle_gamma   90.00
#
_symmetry.space_group_name_H-M   'P 1'
#
loop_
_entity.id
_entity.type
_entity.pdbx_description
1 polymer ?
#
loop_
_entity_poly.entity_id
_entity_poly.type
_entity_poly.pdbx_seq_one_letter_code
_entity_poly.pdbx_strand_id
1 'polypeptide(L)'
;MTPVTGSIIGILQLLVSLGLAVIALYTGFSAFNRIAKGIDIEAELKRGNIAMGILTASVFTGISVVVISCIQGILVGLNKIFADGILNMNDSLDVASSFLDLFLGVLLAIGSVYLAIQFFTVLYRRTDMITAIENGNATLAFVIAGMILSVSVIFRVGVLAIVASVF
;
A
#
# COMPACT_ATOMS: atom_id res chain seq x y z
N MET A 1 -31.66 -2.24 -11.54
CA MET A 1 -30.76 -1.17 -12.03
C MET A 1 -30.70 -1.21 -13.55
N THR A 2 -30.81 -0.06 -14.21
CA THR A 2 -30.60 -0.01 -15.67
C THR A 2 -29.11 -0.16 -15.99
N PRO A 3 -28.71 -0.70 -17.15
CA PRO A 3 -27.29 -0.86 -17.50
C PRO A 3 -26.51 0.47 -17.48
N VAL A 4 -27.20 1.59 -17.76
CA VAL A 4 -26.61 2.94 -17.72
C VAL A 4 -26.26 3.37 -16.30
N THR A 5 -27.13 3.12 -15.32
CA THR A 5 -26.85 3.44 -13.91
C THR A 5 -25.67 2.64 -13.36
N GLY A 6 -25.57 1.35 -13.72
CA GLY A 6 -24.45 0.52 -13.33
C GLY A 6 -23.10 1.03 -13.88
N SER A 7 -23.08 1.50 -15.13
CA SER A 7 -21.88 2.07 -15.75
C SER A 7 -21.43 3.37 -15.08
N ILE A 8 -22.36 4.26 -14.71
CA ILE A 8 -22.04 5.51 -14.01
C ILE A 8 -21.46 5.22 -12.63
N ILE A 9 -22.05 4.30 -11.89
CA ILE A 9 -21.56 3.88 -10.57
C ILE A 9 -20.15 3.29 -10.70
N GLY A 10 -19.90 2.43 -11.70
CA GLY A 10 -18.57 1.85 -11.94
C GLY A 10 -17.50 2.91 -12.25
N ILE A 11 -17.82 3.95 -13.02
CA ILE A 11 -16.90 5.06 -13.29
C ILE A 11 -16.62 5.86 -12.01
N LEU A 12 -17.63 6.14 -11.20
CA LEU A 12 -17.45 6.81 -9.91
C LEU A 12 -16.53 6.01 -8.96
N GLN A 13 -16.75 4.72 -8.86
CA GLN A 13 -15.93 3.81 -8.06
C GLN A 13 -14.47 3.77 -8.55
N LEU A 14 -14.26 3.79 -9.87
CA LEU A 14 -12.93 3.84 -10.46
C LEU A 14 -12.21 5.14 -10.08
N LEU A 15 -12.89 6.29 -10.17
CA LEU A 15 -12.31 7.59 -9.81
C LEU A 15 -11.96 7.66 -8.32
N VAL A 16 -12.86 7.17 -7.46
CA VAL A 16 -12.62 7.11 -6.00
C VAL A 16 -11.42 6.21 -5.69
N SER A 17 -11.39 4.99 -6.24
CA SER A 17 -10.29 4.05 -5.99
C SER A 17 -8.95 4.58 -6.50
N LEU A 18 -8.93 5.23 -7.66
CA LEU A 18 -7.73 5.86 -8.20
C LEU A 18 -7.21 6.98 -7.28
N GLY A 19 -8.10 7.87 -6.83
CA GLY A 19 -7.74 8.94 -5.89
C GLY A 19 -7.16 8.39 -4.58
N LEU A 20 -7.82 7.39 -4.00
CA LEU A 20 -7.36 6.74 -2.78
C LEU A 20 -6.02 6.03 -2.97
N ALA A 21 -5.81 5.35 -4.10
CA ALA A 21 -4.55 4.69 -4.42
C ALA A 21 -3.40 5.70 -4.50
N VAL A 22 -3.61 6.84 -5.15
CA VAL A 22 -2.59 7.91 -5.25
C VAL A 22 -2.24 8.47 -3.87
N ILE A 23 -3.23 8.75 -3.03
CA ILE A 23 -3.01 9.25 -1.67
C ILE A 23 -2.24 8.22 -0.84
N ALA A 24 -2.63 6.95 -0.91
CA ALA A 24 -1.98 5.88 -0.17
C ALA A 24 -0.52 5.68 -0.60
N LEU A 25 -0.25 5.68 -1.92
CA LEU A 25 1.11 5.56 -2.46
C LEU A 25 1.98 6.76 -2.07
N TYR A 26 1.44 7.97 -2.16
CA TYR A 26 2.15 9.18 -1.76
C TYR A 26 2.50 9.16 -0.26
N THR A 27 1.53 8.82 0.57
CA THR A 27 1.73 8.74 2.03
C THR A 27 2.73 7.64 2.38
N GLY A 28 2.61 6.47 1.77
CA GLY A 28 3.52 5.35 1.98
C GLY A 28 4.95 5.65 1.52
N PHE A 29 5.12 6.29 0.36
CA PHE A 29 6.44 6.70 -0.12
C PHE A 29 7.05 7.80 0.76
N SER A 30 6.25 8.78 1.21
CA SER A 30 6.70 9.80 2.15
C SER A 30 7.18 9.19 3.48
N ALA A 31 6.48 8.18 3.97
CA ALA A 31 6.91 7.44 5.16
C ALA A 31 8.20 6.65 4.91
N PHE A 32 8.33 6.01 3.74
CA PHE A 32 9.56 5.31 3.34
C PHE A 32 10.76 6.24 3.30
N ASN A 33 10.62 7.45 2.72
CA ASN A 33 11.68 8.47 2.72
C ASN A 33 12.13 8.85 4.14
N ARG A 34 11.21 8.86 5.11
CA ARG A 34 11.54 9.14 6.51
C ARG A 34 12.26 7.98 7.20
N ILE A 35 11.94 6.74 6.79
CA ILE A 35 12.58 5.53 7.33
C ILE A 35 13.99 5.36 6.74
N ALA A 36 14.18 5.67 5.47
CA ALA A 36 15.45 5.62 4.75
C ALA A 36 16.38 6.79 5.13
N LYS A 37 16.48 7.11 6.43
CA LYS A 37 17.28 8.22 6.94
C LYS A 37 18.71 8.22 6.38
N GLY A 38 19.09 9.31 5.72
CA GLY A 38 20.45 9.54 5.20
C GLY A 38 20.61 9.26 3.72
N ILE A 39 19.62 8.66 3.04
CA ILE A 39 19.66 8.47 1.59
C ILE A 39 18.77 9.50 0.90
N ASP A 40 19.32 10.25 -0.03
CA ASP A 40 18.54 11.05 -0.96
C ASP A 40 18.10 10.15 -2.12
N ILE A 41 16.92 9.52 -1.96
CA ILE A 41 16.35 8.56 -2.92
C ILE A 41 16.22 9.20 -4.30
N GLU A 42 15.81 10.47 -4.36
CA GLU A 42 15.59 11.18 -5.62
C GLU A 42 16.93 11.44 -6.34
N ALA A 43 17.95 11.84 -5.62
CA ALA A 43 19.29 12.04 -6.17
C ALA A 43 19.89 10.72 -6.69
N GLU A 44 19.74 9.63 -5.94
CA GLU A 44 20.23 8.32 -6.35
C GLU A 44 19.51 7.78 -7.61
N LEU A 45 18.20 7.96 -7.70
CA LEU A 45 17.43 7.61 -8.89
C LEU A 45 17.85 8.44 -10.11
N LYS A 46 18.10 9.74 -9.94
CA LYS A 46 18.61 10.62 -11.01
C LYS A 46 20.00 10.22 -11.49
N ARG A 47 20.83 9.67 -10.59
CA ARG A 47 22.16 9.12 -10.94
C ARG A 47 22.08 7.78 -11.67
N GLY A 48 20.88 7.20 -11.82
CA GLY A 48 20.69 5.89 -12.45
C GLY A 48 21.07 4.72 -11.56
N ASN A 49 21.02 4.87 -10.23
CA ASN A 49 21.30 3.79 -9.30
C ASN A 49 20.22 2.70 -9.39
N ILE A 50 20.55 1.59 -10.07
CA ILE A 50 19.63 0.46 -10.28
C ILE A 50 19.20 -0.16 -8.95
N ALA A 51 20.08 -0.28 -7.96
CA ALA A 51 19.75 -0.84 -6.66
C ALA A 51 18.68 -0.01 -5.96
N MET A 52 18.79 1.31 -6.00
CA MET A 52 17.78 2.22 -5.47
C MET A 52 16.47 2.12 -6.24
N GLY A 53 16.52 1.97 -7.57
CA GLY A 53 15.34 1.75 -8.42
C GLY A 53 14.57 0.49 -8.03
N ILE A 54 15.26 -0.64 -7.85
CA ILE A 54 14.67 -1.91 -7.41
C ILE A 54 14.02 -1.77 -6.04
N LEU A 55 14.71 -1.16 -5.09
CA LEU A 55 14.19 -0.96 -3.74
C LEU A 55 12.92 -0.09 -3.76
N THR A 56 12.97 1.04 -4.44
CA THR A 56 11.83 1.96 -4.56
C THR A 56 10.62 1.28 -5.22
N ALA A 57 10.85 0.55 -6.32
CA ALA A 57 9.80 -0.20 -6.99
C ALA A 57 9.17 -1.27 -6.09
N SER A 58 9.98 -1.96 -5.27
CA SER A 58 9.48 -2.96 -4.33
C SER A 58 8.62 -2.34 -3.22
N VAL A 59 9.00 -1.17 -2.73
CA VAL A 59 8.21 -0.42 -1.74
C VAL A 59 6.86 -0.01 -2.32
N PHE A 60 6.82 0.58 -3.52
CA PHE A 60 5.56 0.92 -4.19
C PHE A 60 4.67 -0.30 -4.40
N THR A 61 5.24 -1.39 -4.89
CA THR A 61 4.50 -2.63 -5.12
C THR A 61 4.00 -3.22 -3.81
N GLY A 62 4.82 -3.24 -2.76
CA GLY A 62 4.45 -3.73 -1.43
C GLY A 62 3.28 -2.95 -0.82
N ILE A 63 3.32 -1.62 -0.89
CA ILE A 63 2.24 -0.75 -0.44
C ILE A 63 0.98 -1.03 -1.26
N SER A 64 1.08 -1.10 -2.59
CA SER A 64 -0.05 -1.37 -3.48
C SER A 64 -0.74 -2.68 -3.16
N VAL A 65 0.02 -3.76 -2.90
CA VAL A 65 -0.50 -5.08 -2.56
C VAL A 65 -1.40 -5.05 -1.32
N VAL A 66 -1.01 -4.29 -0.29
CA VAL A 66 -1.81 -4.16 0.94
C VAL A 66 -3.02 -3.24 0.71
N VAL A 67 -2.82 -2.09 0.08
CA VAL A 67 -3.84 -1.05 -0.12
C VAL A 67 -4.99 -1.51 -1.03
N ILE A 68 -4.72 -2.35 -2.04
CA ILE A 68 -5.76 -2.93 -2.90
C ILE A 68 -6.86 -3.61 -2.07
N SER A 69 -6.50 -4.32 -1.01
CA SER A 69 -7.48 -5.01 -0.16
C SER A 69 -8.38 -4.04 0.61
N CYS A 70 -7.83 -2.91 1.03
CA CYS A 70 -8.59 -1.87 1.72
C CYS A 70 -9.55 -1.13 0.78
N ILE A 71 -9.09 -0.85 -0.46
CA ILE A 71 -9.94 -0.23 -1.50
C ILE A 71 -11.11 -1.15 -1.83
N GLN A 72 -10.91 -2.48 -1.89
CA GLN A 72 -11.99 -3.43 -2.11
C GLN A 72 -13.08 -3.34 -1.03
N GLY A 73 -12.73 -3.17 0.24
CA GLY A 73 -13.69 -2.94 1.32
C GLY A 73 -14.55 -1.69 1.09
N ILE A 74 -13.93 -0.57 0.71
CA ILE A 74 -14.64 0.68 0.39
C ILE A 74 -15.62 0.48 -0.79
N LEU A 75 -15.18 -0.24 -1.83
CA LEU A 75 -16.03 -0.49 -2.99
C LEU A 75 -17.26 -1.35 -2.63
N VAL A 76 -17.10 -2.31 -1.72
CA VAL A 76 -18.22 -3.12 -1.20
C VAL A 76 -19.20 -2.23 -0.43
N GLY A 77 -18.71 -1.35 0.46
CA GLY A 77 -19.55 -0.40 1.20
C GLY A 77 -20.30 0.56 0.26
N LEU A 78 -19.63 1.12 -0.74
CA LEU A 78 -20.26 1.98 -1.75
C LEU A 78 -21.33 1.22 -2.56
N ASN A 79 -21.08 -0.04 -2.93
CA ASN A 79 -22.07 -0.84 -3.65
C ASN A 79 -23.36 -1.05 -2.85
N LYS A 80 -23.27 -1.26 -1.54
CA LYS A 80 -24.47 -1.39 -0.67
C LYS A 80 -25.32 -0.12 -0.74
N ILE A 81 -24.70 1.06 -0.57
CA ILE A 81 -25.39 2.36 -0.62
C ILE A 81 -26.12 2.56 -1.96
N PHE A 82 -25.44 2.26 -3.06
CA PHE A 82 -26.03 2.44 -4.39
C PHE A 82 -27.06 1.38 -4.75
N ALA A 83 -27.03 0.20 -4.12
CA ALA A 83 -28.00 -0.86 -4.37
C ALA A 83 -29.36 -0.57 -3.69
N ASP A 84 -29.33 -0.03 -2.48
CA ASP A 84 -30.55 0.18 -1.67
C ASP A 84 -31.26 1.50 -2.01
N GLY A 85 -30.59 2.42 -2.71
CA GLY A 85 -31.20 3.66 -3.24
C GLY A 85 -31.68 4.67 -2.20
N ILE A 86 -31.47 4.41 -0.92
CA ILE A 86 -31.85 5.26 0.21
C ILE A 86 -30.67 5.33 1.16
N LEU A 87 -30.14 6.54 1.40
CA LEU A 87 -29.11 6.76 2.42
C LEU A 87 -29.71 6.58 3.81
N ASN A 88 -29.53 5.42 4.38
CA ASN A 88 -29.85 5.13 5.78
C ASN A 88 -28.66 5.49 6.69
N MET A 89 -28.95 5.73 7.97
CA MET A 89 -27.89 6.04 8.96
C MET A 89 -26.88 4.90 9.11
N ASN A 90 -27.31 3.65 8.89
CA ASN A 90 -26.43 2.48 8.90
C ASN A 90 -25.45 2.51 7.72
N ASP A 91 -25.88 2.95 6.53
CA ASP A 91 -25.02 3.03 5.34
C ASP A 91 -23.91 4.08 5.51
N SER A 92 -24.22 5.17 6.23
CA SER A 92 -23.19 6.19 6.55
C SER A 92 -22.16 5.66 7.54
N LEU A 93 -22.53 4.79 8.47
CA LEU A 93 -21.60 4.11 9.38
C LEU A 93 -20.75 3.08 8.63
N ASP A 94 -21.31 2.34 7.67
CA ASP A 94 -20.58 1.38 6.83
C ASP A 94 -19.53 2.08 5.96
N VAL A 95 -19.84 3.27 5.43
CA VAL A 95 -18.86 4.09 4.70
C VAL A 95 -17.78 4.61 5.64
N ALA A 96 -18.15 5.12 6.81
CA ALA A 96 -17.18 5.62 7.78
C ALA A 96 -16.23 4.50 8.26
N SER A 97 -16.75 3.28 8.49
CA SER A 97 -15.92 2.13 8.83
C SER A 97 -14.96 1.77 7.70
N SER A 98 -15.41 1.80 6.44
CA SER A 98 -14.57 1.53 5.27
C SER A 98 -13.42 2.54 5.11
N PHE A 99 -13.63 3.81 5.46
CA PHE A 99 -12.54 4.80 5.50
C PHE A 99 -11.57 4.54 6.65
N LEU A 100 -12.04 4.08 7.81
CA LEU A 100 -11.17 3.64 8.91
C LEU A 100 -10.34 2.43 8.50
N ASP A 101 -10.93 1.47 7.79
CA ASP A 101 -10.22 0.30 7.26
C ASP A 101 -9.13 0.70 6.27
N LEU A 102 -9.39 1.68 5.40
CA LEU A 102 -8.37 2.22 4.51
C LEU A 102 -7.23 2.87 5.29
N PHE A 103 -7.55 3.68 6.29
CA PHE A 103 -6.54 4.34 7.12
C PHE A 103 -5.67 3.31 7.86
N LEU A 104 -6.30 2.30 8.48
CA LEU A 104 -5.60 1.19 9.13
C LEU A 104 -4.76 0.39 8.11
N GLY A 105 -5.30 0.13 6.93
CA GLY A 105 -4.60 -0.58 5.86
C GLY A 105 -3.37 0.17 5.37
N VAL A 106 -3.43 1.49 5.23
CA VAL A 106 -2.26 2.31 4.87
C VAL A 106 -1.21 2.27 5.99
N LEU A 107 -1.62 2.37 7.25
CA LEU A 107 -0.71 2.22 8.40
C LEU A 107 -0.05 0.84 8.43
N LEU A 108 -0.82 -0.22 8.19
CA LEU A 108 -0.30 -1.59 8.12
C LEU A 108 0.64 -1.77 6.93
N ALA A 109 0.34 -1.17 5.77
CA ALA A 109 1.23 -1.20 4.61
C ALA A 109 2.58 -0.55 4.91
N ILE A 110 2.58 0.62 5.54
CA ILE A 110 3.81 1.30 5.98
C ILE A 110 4.55 0.44 7.01
N GLY A 111 3.81 -0.11 8.00
CA GLY A 111 4.34 -1.00 9.01
C GLY A 111 4.98 -2.26 8.42
N SER A 112 4.38 -2.85 7.37
CA SER A 112 4.91 -4.03 6.69
C SER A 112 6.27 -3.76 6.04
N VAL A 113 6.38 -2.62 5.34
CA VAL A 113 7.66 -2.19 4.74
C VAL A 113 8.71 -1.93 5.81
N TYR A 114 8.33 -1.23 6.90
CA TYR A 114 9.24 -0.97 8.02
C TYR A 114 9.74 -2.28 8.66
N LEU A 115 8.84 -3.21 8.95
CA LEU A 115 9.20 -4.51 9.53
C LEU A 115 10.08 -5.33 8.59
N ALA A 116 9.82 -5.32 7.27
CA ALA A 116 10.65 -6.02 6.31
C ALA A 116 12.09 -5.49 6.32
N ILE A 117 12.27 -4.17 6.36
CA ILE A 117 13.58 -3.52 6.43
C ILE A 117 14.26 -3.85 7.76
N GLN A 118 13.56 -3.77 8.89
CA GLN A 118 14.09 -4.10 10.20
C GLN A 118 14.51 -5.57 10.31
N PHE A 119 13.67 -6.46 9.80
CA PHE A 119 13.97 -7.90 9.78
C PHE A 119 15.23 -8.20 8.98
N PHE A 120 15.37 -7.53 7.81
CA PHE A 120 16.59 -7.66 7.00
C PHE A 120 17.82 -7.14 7.75
N THR A 121 17.73 -5.99 8.41
CA THR A 121 18.84 -5.41 9.18
C THR A 121 19.30 -6.35 10.32
N VAL A 122 18.35 -7.03 10.96
CA VAL A 122 18.67 -8.02 12.00
C VAL A 122 19.35 -9.27 11.42
N LEU A 123 18.88 -9.72 10.25
CA LEU A 123 19.38 -10.92 9.60
C LEU A 123 20.80 -10.70 9.02
N TYR A 124 21.06 -9.52 8.48
CA TYR A 124 22.32 -9.15 7.83
C TYR A 124 23.12 -8.11 8.63
N ARG A 125 23.30 -8.36 9.93
CA ARG A 125 23.99 -7.45 10.87
C ARG A 125 25.42 -7.02 10.46
N ARG A 126 26.08 -7.74 9.56
CA ARG A 126 27.45 -7.45 9.12
C ARG A 126 27.54 -6.57 7.87
N THR A 127 26.43 -6.32 7.19
CA THR A 127 26.45 -5.55 5.95
C THR A 127 25.76 -4.22 6.22
N ASP A 128 26.50 -3.13 5.99
CA ASP A 128 25.88 -1.81 5.96
C ASP A 128 25.01 -1.71 4.70
N MET A 129 23.73 -1.98 4.91
CA MET A 129 22.71 -2.09 3.86
C MET A 129 22.57 -0.75 3.10
N ILE A 130 22.64 0.35 3.83
CA ILE A 130 22.50 1.69 3.27
C ILE A 130 23.62 1.95 2.29
N THR A 131 24.85 1.81 2.75
CA THR A 131 26.05 2.00 1.94
C THR A 131 26.12 1.05 0.75
N ALA A 132 25.66 -0.20 0.89
CA ALA A 132 25.67 -1.15 -0.21
C ALA A 132 24.68 -0.77 -1.32
N ILE A 133 23.50 -0.24 -0.98
CA ILE A 133 22.49 0.23 -1.95
C ILE A 133 22.96 1.52 -2.63
N GLU A 134 23.54 2.46 -1.89
CA GLU A 134 24.16 3.68 -2.44
C GLU A 134 25.29 3.34 -3.43
N ASN A 135 26.07 2.30 -3.14
CA ASN A 135 27.10 1.79 -4.04
C ASN A 135 26.55 0.96 -5.21
N GLY A 136 25.23 0.90 -5.40
CA GLY A 136 24.61 0.25 -6.55
C GLY A 136 24.54 -1.28 -6.49
N ASN A 137 24.63 -1.90 -5.30
CA ASN A 137 24.55 -3.36 -5.16
C ASN A 137 23.12 -3.88 -5.47
N ALA A 138 22.86 -4.15 -6.75
CA ALA A 138 21.58 -4.64 -7.23
C ALA A 138 21.21 -6.01 -6.63
N THR A 139 22.17 -6.88 -6.38
CA THR A 139 21.91 -8.21 -5.79
C THR A 139 21.30 -8.09 -4.41
N LEU A 140 21.85 -7.21 -3.57
CA LEU A 140 21.31 -6.94 -2.25
C LEU A 140 19.92 -6.30 -2.33
N ALA A 141 19.75 -5.35 -3.26
CA ALA A 141 18.45 -4.71 -3.49
C ALA A 141 17.36 -5.72 -3.88
N PHE A 142 17.67 -6.72 -4.72
CA PHE A 142 16.73 -7.80 -5.06
C PHE A 142 16.33 -8.65 -3.86
N VAL A 143 17.26 -8.97 -2.98
CA VAL A 143 16.95 -9.73 -1.74
C VAL A 143 16.01 -8.93 -0.85
N ILE A 144 16.29 -7.66 -0.64
CA ILE A 144 15.44 -6.77 0.17
C ILE A 144 14.06 -6.61 -0.48
N ALA A 145 14.02 -6.42 -1.80
CA ALA A 145 12.78 -6.33 -2.56
C ALA A 145 11.90 -7.58 -2.37
N GLY A 146 12.49 -8.77 -2.47
CA GLY A 146 11.80 -10.03 -2.22
C GLY A 146 11.21 -10.12 -0.82
N MET A 147 11.96 -9.66 0.20
CA MET A 147 11.46 -9.62 1.58
C MET A 147 10.30 -8.64 1.76
N ILE A 148 10.41 -7.41 1.21
CA ILE A 148 9.33 -6.41 1.27
C ILE A 148 8.05 -6.99 0.65
N LEU A 149 8.15 -7.58 -0.54
CA LEU A 149 7.00 -8.16 -1.23
C LEU A 149 6.40 -9.34 -0.46
N SER A 150 7.22 -10.23 0.07
CA SER A 150 6.76 -11.38 0.86
C SER A 150 6.00 -10.95 2.11
N VAL A 151 6.56 -10.01 2.86
CA VAL A 151 5.91 -9.46 4.05
C VAL A 151 4.61 -8.74 3.68
N SER A 152 4.59 -7.96 2.61
CA SER A 152 3.39 -7.25 2.15
C SER A 152 2.27 -8.20 1.74
N VAL A 153 2.58 -9.34 1.10
CA VAL A 153 1.59 -10.37 0.77
C VAL A 153 1.00 -10.99 2.04
N ILE A 154 1.81 -11.28 3.05
CA ILE A 154 1.33 -11.80 4.34
C ILE A 154 0.40 -10.78 5.02
N PHE A 155 0.80 -9.50 5.07
CA PHE A 155 -0.01 -8.44 5.64
C PHE A 155 -1.35 -8.27 4.89
N ARG A 156 -1.34 -8.40 3.55
CA ARG A 156 -2.56 -8.39 2.75
C ARG A 156 -3.57 -9.43 3.22
N VAL A 157 -3.13 -10.65 3.50
CA VAL A 157 -4.01 -11.72 4.00
C VAL A 157 -4.62 -11.34 5.35
N GLY A 158 -3.83 -10.75 6.25
CA GLY A 158 -4.33 -10.24 7.53
C GLY A 158 -5.38 -9.12 7.36
N VAL A 159 -5.13 -8.17 6.47
CA VAL A 159 -6.10 -7.09 6.16
C VAL A 159 -7.39 -7.67 5.58
N LEU A 160 -7.32 -8.62 4.65
CA LEU A 160 -8.50 -9.28 4.10
C LEU A 160 -9.31 -10.00 5.18
N ALA A 161 -8.65 -10.63 6.16
CA ALA A 161 -9.33 -11.27 7.28
C ALA A 161 -10.07 -10.25 8.17
N ILE A 162 -9.49 -9.08 8.40
CA ILE A 162 -10.14 -7.98 9.13
C ILE A 162 -11.37 -7.47 8.35
N VAL A 163 -11.20 -7.15 7.07
CA VAL A 163 -12.29 -6.68 6.20
C VAL A 163 -13.43 -7.70 6.18
N ALA A 164 -13.13 -8.99 6.02
CA ALA A 164 -14.15 -10.06 6.02
C ALA A 164 -14.85 -10.25 7.37
N SER A 165 -14.28 -9.77 8.47
CA SER A 165 -14.93 -9.86 9.79
C SER A 165 -15.90 -8.70 10.07
N VAL A 166 -15.81 -7.62 9.30
CA VAL A 166 -16.62 -6.39 9.47
C VAL A 166 -17.81 -6.38 8.51
N PHE A 167 -17.72 -7.06 7.36
CA PHE A 167 -18.73 -7.12 6.30
C PHE A 167 -19.28 -8.52 6.11
#